data_8886b13001ff43fa4cd2b67c70e53a07
#
_entry.id   8886b13001ff43fa4cd2b67c70e53a07
#
_cell.length_a   1.000
_cell.length_b   1.000
_cell.length_c   1.000
_cell.angle_alpha   90.00
_cell.angle_beta   90.00
_cell.angle_gamma   90.00
#
_symmetry.space_group_name_H-M   'P 1'
#
loop_
_entity.id
_entity.type
_entity.pdbx_description
1 polymer ?
#
loop_
_entity_poly.entity_id
_entity_poly.type
_entity_poly.pdbx_seq_one_letter_code
_entity_poly.pdbx_strand_id
1 'polypeptide(L)'
;MENLHDIIIVGAGPIGLYFASKCEERGLDYLIVEGSESIGGQLTRLYPEKQIVDIPGIESIKSADFIELLKGKINLNRIELNAHISAIKNGNPIELSTGKTTYFCKKLIIATGLGASVPRPLGVEHENECENIIYSVHSFDHLKNKRVAIFGGGDSALDWAKEISAISDNVHLIHRRLEFRGNPETIKDCKNLKIHLPYVPASITVKDGKATSVTIKKVDTEELITIDTDFIFVNYGNIASLSSFPFKMINAFLAVDENNNVEDNVFAIGDVCQYENKTRRIAPGLKEADKVFEQIIG
;
A
#
# COMPACT_ATOMS: atom_id res chain seq x y z
N MET A 1 -3.61 -34.52 -0.26
CA MET A 1 -2.45 -33.59 -0.40
C MET A 1 -2.42 -32.75 0.86
N GLU A 2 -1.31 -32.72 1.58
CA GLU A 2 -1.10 -31.72 2.61
C GLU A 2 -1.20 -30.32 1.98
N ASN A 3 -1.79 -29.35 2.68
CA ASN A 3 -2.01 -27.95 2.22
C ASN A 3 -2.99 -27.77 1.04
N LEU A 4 -3.98 -28.63 0.87
CA LEU A 4 -5.06 -28.41 -0.10
C LEU A 4 -6.24 -27.73 0.60
N HIS A 5 -6.64 -26.57 0.09
CA HIS A 5 -7.79 -25.78 0.55
C HIS A 5 -8.86 -25.64 -0.53
N ASP A 6 -10.11 -25.43 -0.12
CA ASP A 6 -11.16 -25.10 -1.10
C ASP A 6 -10.90 -23.72 -1.70
N ILE A 7 -10.51 -22.75 -0.86
CA ILE A 7 -10.26 -21.37 -1.26
C ILE A 7 -8.92 -20.89 -0.67
N ILE A 8 -8.07 -20.28 -1.49
CA ILE A 8 -6.95 -19.47 -0.99
C ILE A 8 -7.21 -18.01 -1.34
N ILE A 9 -7.04 -17.14 -0.33
CA ILE A 9 -7.15 -15.68 -0.45
C ILE A 9 -5.73 -15.11 -0.33
N VAL A 10 -5.24 -14.43 -1.36
CA VAL A 10 -3.92 -13.78 -1.34
C VAL A 10 -4.09 -12.31 -0.97
N GLY A 11 -3.64 -11.97 0.24
CA GLY A 11 -3.73 -10.64 0.84
C GLY A 11 -4.71 -10.53 1.99
N ALA A 12 -4.19 -10.11 3.17
CA ALA A 12 -4.95 -9.84 4.39
C ALA A 12 -5.30 -8.35 4.57
N GLY A 13 -5.51 -7.63 3.46
CA GLY A 13 -6.08 -6.28 3.46
C GLY A 13 -7.59 -6.28 3.72
N PRO A 14 -8.24 -5.11 3.80
CA PRO A 14 -9.67 -5.01 4.16
C PRO A 14 -10.58 -5.87 3.28
N ILE A 15 -10.30 -5.96 1.98
CA ILE A 15 -11.15 -6.70 1.04
C ILE A 15 -10.93 -8.21 1.17
N GLY A 16 -9.68 -8.67 1.36
CA GLY A 16 -9.38 -10.08 1.61
C GLY A 16 -9.96 -10.57 2.94
N LEU A 17 -9.85 -9.76 4.01
CA LEU A 17 -10.46 -10.06 5.32
C LEU A 17 -12.00 -10.11 5.24
N TYR A 18 -12.61 -9.17 4.51
CA TYR A 18 -14.05 -9.19 4.28
C TYR A 18 -14.50 -10.44 3.53
N PHE A 19 -13.79 -10.82 2.47
CA PHE A 19 -14.08 -12.05 1.74
C PHE A 19 -13.95 -13.29 2.65
N ALA A 20 -12.88 -13.34 3.46
CA ALA A 20 -12.66 -14.39 4.45
C ALA A 20 -13.81 -14.48 5.49
N SER A 21 -14.34 -13.33 5.93
CA SER A 21 -15.48 -13.32 6.87
C SER A 21 -16.74 -13.97 6.27
N LYS A 22 -16.96 -13.82 4.97
CA LYS A 22 -18.06 -14.50 4.27
C LYS A 22 -17.80 -16.02 4.18
N CYS A 23 -16.55 -16.43 3.97
CA CYS A 23 -16.19 -17.85 4.00
C CYS A 23 -16.43 -18.45 5.39
N GLU A 24 -16.04 -17.73 6.46
CA GLU A 24 -16.27 -18.16 7.85
C GLU A 24 -17.75 -18.29 8.17
N GLU A 25 -18.59 -17.31 7.78
CA GLU A 25 -20.05 -17.31 7.96
C GLU A 25 -20.73 -18.52 7.29
N ARG A 26 -20.14 -19.07 6.22
CA ARG A 26 -20.66 -20.23 5.49
C ARG A 26 -19.95 -21.54 5.83
N GLY A 27 -18.99 -21.52 6.75
CA GLY A 27 -18.21 -22.69 7.15
C GLY A 27 -17.36 -23.28 6.03
N LEU A 28 -16.92 -22.45 5.06
CA LEU A 28 -16.05 -22.89 3.96
C LEU A 28 -14.61 -23.07 4.43
N ASP A 29 -13.89 -24.00 3.82
CA ASP A 29 -12.45 -24.11 4.05
C ASP A 29 -11.71 -23.05 3.25
N TYR A 30 -10.92 -22.22 3.96
CA TYR A 30 -10.11 -21.18 3.36
C TYR A 30 -8.79 -21.01 4.09
N LEU A 31 -7.81 -20.45 3.37
CA LEU A 31 -6.53 -19.97 3.91
C LEU A 31 -6.28 -18.57 3.38
N ILE A 32 -5.83 -17.65 4.23
CA ILE A 32 -5.30 -16.35 3.80
C ILE A 32 -3.77 -16.43 3.76
N VAL A 33 -3.17 -16.05 2.65
CA VAL A 33 -1.71 -15.95 2.46
C VAL A 33 -1.33 -14.48 2.34
N GLU A 34 -0.62 -13.94 3.33
CA GLU A 34 -0.23 -12.54 3.41
C GLU A 34 1.30 -12.41 3.37
N GLY A 35 1.79 -11.56 2.47
CA GLY A 35 3.22 -11.33 2.29
C GLY A 35 3.87 -10.52 3.41
N SER A 36 3.12 -9.67 4.10
CA SER A 36 3.64 -8.85 5.21
C SER A 36 3.60 -9.58 6.56
N GLU A 37 4.27 -8.98 7.54
CA GLU A 37 4.25 -9.44 8.93
C GLU A 37 2.96 -9.06 9.69
N SER A 38 2.10 -8.23 9.09
CA SER A 38 0.91 -7.68 9.74
C SER A 38 -0.32 -7.75 8.85
N ILE A 39 -1.47 -7.89 9.51
CA ILE A 39 -2.82 -7.90 8.93
C ILE A 39 -3.32 -6.47 8.72
N GLY A 40 -4.14 -6.25 7.68
CA GLY A 40 -4.87 -5.00 7.44
C GLY A 40 -4.38 -4.18 6.24
N GLY A 41 -3.23 -4.56 5.66
CA GLY A 41 -2.72 -3.95 4.43
C GLY A 41 -2.47 -2.44 4.58
N GLN A 42 -2.95 -1.63 3.62
CA GLN A 42 -2.74 -0.18 3.62
C GLN A 42 -3.41 0.53 4.81
N LEU A 43 -4.55 0.03 5.28
CA LEU A 43 -5.29 0.66 6.38
C LEU A 43 -4.52 0.61 7.69
N THR A 44 -3.76 -0.45 7.93
CA THR A 44 -2.93 -0.58 9.13
C THR A 44 -1.58 0.12 8.96
N ARG A 45 -0.94 -0.01 7.78
CA ARG A 45 0.43 0.47 7.58
C ARG A 45 0.55 1.95 7.24
N LEU A 46 -0.40 2.49 6.46
CA LEU A 46 -0.29 3.85 5.90
C LEU A 46 -1.26 4.84 6.54
N TYR A 47 -2.44 4.38 6.95
CA TYR A 47 -3.53 5.28 7.33
C TYR A 47 -4.34 4.78 8.53
N PRO A 48 -3.72 4.34 9.65
CA PRO A 48 -4.44 3.73 10.78
C PRO A 48 -5.48 4.66 11.42
N GLU A 49 -5.20 5.95 11.48
CA GLU A 49 -6.06 6.97 12.09
C GLU A 49 -7.07 7.60 11.10
N LYS A 50 -6.98 7.27 9.81
CA LYS A 50 -7.85 7.86 8.80
C LYS A 50 -9.30 7.42 8.98
N GLN A 51 -10.22 8.38 8.93
CA GLN A 51 -11.67 8.10 8.91
C GLN A 51 -12.10 7.60 7.53
N ILE A 52 -12.82 6.50 7.54
CA ILE A 52 -13.45 5.89 6.36
C ILE A 52 -14.94 6.17 6.44
N VAL A 53 -15.51 6.73 5.38
CA VAL A 53 -16.93 7.16 5.33
C VAL A 53 -17.73 6.47 4.22
N ASP A 54 -17.11 5.55 3.48
CA ASP A 54 -17.71 4.88 2.33
C ASP A 54 -18.00 3.39 2.54
N ILE A 55 -18.14 2.95 3.80
CA ILE A 55 -18.49 1.56 4.12
C ILE A 55 -20.03 1.44 4.26
N PRO A 56 -20.69 0.55 3.49
CA PRO A 56 -22.12 0.36 3.60
C PRO A 56 -22.56 0.03 5.03
N GLY A 57 -23.53 0.80 5.56
CA GLY A 57 -24.06 0.60 6.91
C GLY A 57 -23.22 1.19 8.05
N ILE A 58 -22.09 1.84 7.76
CA ILE A 58 -21.23 2.52 8.74
C ILE A 58 -21.06 3.96 8.31
N GLU A 59 -21.52 4.92 9.13
CA GLU A 59 -21.42 6.35 8.83
C GLU A 59 -19.96 6.81 8.75
N SER A 60 -19.15 6.43 9.73
CA SER A 60 -17.71 6.68 9.77
C SER A 60 -17.03 5.72 10.74
N ILE A 61 -15.83 5.26 10.39
CA ILE A 61 -15.01 4.39 11.24
C ILE A 61 -13.53 4.67 11.00
N LYS A 62 -12.71 4.58 12.04
CA LYS A 62 -11.25 4.64 11.85
C LYS A 62 -10.76 3.41 11.09
N SER A 63 -9.73 3.59 10.28
CA SER A 63 -9.10 2.51 9.50
C SER A 63 -8.67 1.33 10.37
N ALA A 64 -8.02 1.60 11.50
CA ALA A 64 -7.59 0.58 12.45
C ALA A 64 -8.79 -0.19 13.04
N ASP A 65 -9.84 0.53 13.46
CA ASP A 65 -11.04 -0.08 14.06
C ASP A 65 -11.79 -0.94 13.04
N PHE A 66 -11.81 -0.54 11.77
CA PHE A 66 -12.41 -1.36 10.71
C PHE A 66 -11.67 -2.68 10.50
N ILE A 67 -10.33 -2.66 10.57
CA ILE A 67 -9.54 -3.89 10.49
C ILE A 67 -9.79 -4.78 11.72
N GLU A 68 -9.86 -4.23 12.93
CA GLU A 68 -10.19 -5.01 14.13
C GLU A 68 -11.60 -5.63 14.06
N LEU A 69 -12.57 -4.89 13.51
CA LEU A 69 -13.93 -5.42 13.26
C LEU A 69 -13.90 -6.63 12.31
N LEU A 70 -13.12 -6.57 11.23
CA LEU A 70 -12.98 -7.67 10.28
C LEU A 70 -12.23 -8.88 10.89
N LYS A 71 -11.17 -8.63 11.65
CA LYS A 71 -10.43 -9.67 12.38
C LYS A 71 -11.32 -10.44 13.38
N GLY A 72 -12.23 -9.74 14.03
CA GLY A 72 -13.20 -10.36 14.95
C GLY A 72 -14.20 -11.30 14.27
N LYS A 73 -14.28 -11.31 12.94
CA LYS A 73 -15.22 -12.14 12.15
C LYS A 73 -14.58 -13.37 11.51
N ILE A 74 -13.29 -13.60 11.71
CA ILE A 74 -12.54 -14.67 11.05
C ILE A 74 -11.70 -15.47 12.05
N ASN A 75 -11.33 -16.68 11.69
CA ASN A 75 -10.36 -17.46 12.43
C ASN A 75 -8.92 -17.03 12.05
N LEU A 76 -8.24 -16.32 12.95
CA LEU A 76 -6.88 -15.82 12.73
C LEU A 76 -5.83 -16.92 12.51
N ASN A 77 -6.09 -18.17 12.95
CA ASN A 77 -5.22 -19.31 12.68
C ASN A 77 -5.24 -19.74 11.20
N ARG A 78 -6.14 -19.19 10.39
CA ARG A 78 -6.22 -19.40 8.94
C ARG A 78 -5.47 -18.32 8.15
N ILE A 79 -4.50 -17.65 8.78
CA ILE A 79 -3.67 -16.62 8.13
C ILE A 79 -2.20 -17.00 8.24
N GLU A 80 -1.56 -17.14 7.10
CA GLU A 80 -0.10 -17.30 6.99
C GLU A 80 0.52 -15.93 6.68
N LEU A 81 1.28 -15.39 7.61
CA LEU A 81 2.02 -14.13 7.46
C LEU A 81 3.44 -14.37 6.92
N ASN A 82 4.09 -13.31 6.41
CA ASN A 82 5.42 -13.37 5.80
C ASN A 82 5.52 -14.40 4.66
N ALA A 83 4.40 -14.66 3.99
CA ALA A 83 4.25 -15.67 2.95
C ALA A 83 4.10 -15.00 1.56
N HIS A 84 5.21 -14.47 1.05
CA HIS A 84 5.24 -13.86 -0.29
C HIS A 84 5.04 -14.91 -1.38
N ILE A 85 4.02 -14.73 -2.22
CA ILE A 85 3.80 -15.56 -3.39
C ILE A 85 4.91 -15.31 -4.42
N SER A 86 5.71 -16.33 -4.68
CA SER A 86 6.81 -16.30 -5.67
C SER A 86 6.39 -16.83 -7.03
N ALA A 87 5.41 -17.74 -7.07
CA ALA A 87 4.87 -18.29 -8.31
C ALA A 87 3.43 -18.77 -8.11
N ILE A 88 2.64 -18.66 -9.17
CA ILE A 88 1.30 -19.26 -9.28
C ILE A 88 1.30 -20.10 -10.56
N LYS A 89 0.82 -21.33 -10.44
CA LYS A 89 0.61 -22.22 -11.58
C LYS A 89 -0.85 -22.60 -11.63
N ASN A 90 -1.54 -22.10 -12.64
CA ASN A 90 -2.94 -22.41 -12.84
C ASN A 90 -3.11 -23.88 -13.22
N GLY A 91 -4.16 -24.51 -12.69
CA GLY A 91 -4.45 -25.94 -12.88
C GLY A 91 -5.61 -26.38 -12.01
N ASN A 92 -5.78 -27.69 -11.88
CA ASN A 92 -6.77 -28.28 -10.98
C ASN A 92 -6.11 -29.39 -10.17
N PRO A 93 -5.67 -29.08 -8.91
CA PRO A 93 -5.76 -27.82 -8.18
C PRO A 93 -4.78 -26.74 -8.68
N ILE A 94 -5.05 -25.48 -8.29
CA ILE A 94 -4.14 -24.35 -8.49
C ILE A 94 -3.00 -24.47 -7.48
N GLU A 95 -1.77 -24.24 -7.92
CA GLU A 95 -0.56 -24.31 -7.09
C GLU A 95 -0.01 -22.90 -6.81
N LEU A 96 0.26 -22.59 -5.53
CA LEU A 96 0.86 -21.34 -5.09
C LEU A 96 2.16 -21.66 -4.33
N SER A 97 3.28 -21.07 -4.75
CA SER A 97 4.57 -21.20 -4.09
C SER A 97 4.96 -19.91 -3.39
N THR A 98 5.50 -20.03 -2.16
CA THR A 98 6.06 -18.91 -1.38
C THR A 98 7.58 -18.95 -1.26
N GLY A 99 8.23 -19.87 -1.94
CA GLY A 99 9.67 -20.15 -1.76
C GLY A 99 10.01 -21.01 -0.55
N LYS A 100 9.09 -21.09 0.44
CA LYS A 100 9.23 -21.97 1.63
C LYS A 100 8.20 -23.11 1.62
N THR A 101 7.00 -22.82 1.18
CA THR A 101 5.85 -23.75 1.21
C THR A 101 5.11 -23.66 -0.10
N THR A 102 4.54 -24.77 -0.53
CA THR A 102 3.60 -24.83 -1.65
C THR A 102 2.21 -25.14 -1.11
N TYR A 103 1.24 -24.35 -1.51
CA TYR A 103 -0.18 -24.50 -1.20
C TYR A 103 -0.96 -24.88 -2.46
N PHE A 104 -2.09 -25.53 -2.27
CA PHE A 104 -2.99 -25.94 -3.33
C PHE A 104 -4.40 -25.46 -3.04
N CYS A 105 -5.15 -25.04 -4.05
CA CYS A 105 -6.56 -24.68 -3.87
C CYS A 105 -7.41 -25.03 -5.09
N LYS A 106 -8.73 -25.12 -4.85
CA LYS A 106 -9.71 -25.25 -5.93
C LYS A 106 -10.06 -23.90 -6.54
N LYS A 107 -10.06 -22.85 -5.71
CA LYS A 107 -10.37 -21.47 -6.12
C LYS A 107 -9.36 -20.50 -5.50
N LEU A 108 -8.89 -19.56 -6.29
CA LEU A 108 -7.92 -18.54 -5.89
C LEU A 108 -8.55 -17.14 -5.94
N ILE A 109 -8.48 -16.42 -4.82
CA ILE A 109 -8.94 -15.05 -4.69
C ILE A 109 -7.74 -14.13 -4.50
N ILE A 110 -7.46 -13.27 -5.46
CA ILE A 110 -6.36 -12.32 -5.40
C ILE A 110 -6.90 -10.98 -4.86
N ALA A 111 -6.53 -10.65 -3.63
CA ALA A 111 -6.96 -9.45 -2.89
C ALA A 111 -5.76 -8.62 -2.40
N THR A 112 -4.67 -8.64 -3.16
CA THR A 112 -3.38 -8.04 -2.79
C THR A 112 -3.38 -6.51 -2.79
N GLY A 113 -4.48 -5.88 -3.16
CA GLY A 113 -4.55 -4.43 -3.29
C GLY A 113 -3.60 -3.92 -4.37
N LEU A 114 -2.68 -3.02 -4.00
CA LEU A 114 -1.64 -2.53 -4.92
C LEU A 114 -0.42 -3.48 -5.01
N GLY A 115 -0.57 -4.71 -4.53
CA GLY A 115 0.50 -5.72 -4.48
C GLY A 115 1.39 -5.56 -3.25
N ALA A 116 2.52 -6.28 -3.25
CA ALA A 116 3.62 -5.96 -2.35
C ALA A 116 4.03 -4.53 -2.67
N SER A 117 3.43 -3.62 -1.92
CA SER A 117 3.51 -2.19 -2.11
C SER A 117 4.92 -1.75 -1.70
N VAL A 118 5.86 -1.85 -2.63
CA VAL A 118 7.20 -1.32 -2.43
C VAL A 118 7.12 0.19 -2.64
N PRO A 119 7.49 0.99 -1.65
CA PRO A 119 7.57 2.42 -1.82
C PRO A 119 8.45 2.76 -3.02
N ARG A 120 8.05 3.73 -3.82
CA ARG A 120 8.92 4.25 -4.88
C ARG A 120 10.16 4.86 -4.24
N PRO A 121 11.36 4.41 -4.65
CA PRO A 121 12.60 4.91 -4.08
C PRO A 121 12.76 6.42 -4.31
N LEU A 122 13.59 7.07 -3.50
CA LEU A 122 14.02 8.45 -3.70
C LEU A 122 14.73 8.58 -5.05
N GLY A 123 15.47 7.54 -5.45
CA GLY A 123 16.13 7.43 -6.75
C GLY A 123 17.51 8.06 -6.79
N VAL A 124 18.22 8.07 -5.67
CA VAL A 124 19.60 8.54 -5.56
C VAL A 124 20.55 7.42 -5.13
N GLU A 125 21.82 7.53 -5.46
CA GLU A 125 22.84 6.58 -5.02
C GLU A 125 22.92 6.52 -3.49
N HIS A 126 23.25 5.36 -2.92
CA HIS A 126 23.40 5.09 -1.48
C HIS A 126 22.12 5.22 -0.63
N GLU A 127 20.94 5.41 -1.23
CA GLU A 127 19.72 5.57 -0.44
C GLU A 127 19.40 4.35 0.45
N ASN A 128 19.70 3.14 -0.03
CA ASN A 128 19.49 1.90 0.72
C ASN A 128 20.45 1.68 1.89
N GLU A 129 21.50 2.50 1.99
CA GLU A 129 22.48 2.46 3.07
C GLU A 129 22.07 3.39 4.24
N CYS A 130 21.00 4.17 4.06
CA CYS A 130 20.61 5.22 5.00
C CYS A 130 19.36 4.81 5.80
N GLU A 131 19.51 4.60 7.10
CA GLU A 131 18.40 4.26 8.01
C GLU A 131 17.40 5.41 8.26
N ASN A 132 17.77 6.66 7.92
CA ASN A 132 16.95 7.85 8.11
C ASN A 132 16.23 8.32 6.83
N ILE A 133 16.21 7.49 5.79
CA ILE A 133 15.32 7.67 4.63
C ILE A 133 14.07 6.83 4.88
N ILE A 134 12.94 7.51 5.07
CA ILE A 134 11.71 6.95 5.63
C ILE A 134 10.61 6.96 4.56
N TYR A 135 9.99 5.80 4.36
CA TYR A 135 8.90 5.60 3.40
C TYR A 135 7.53 5.42 4.06
N SER A 136 7.52 5.09 5.36
CA SER A 136 6.32 4.99 6.19
C SER A 136 6.65 5.41 7.62
N VAL A 137 5.70 5.99 8.32
CA VAL A 137 5.88 6.46 9.70
C VAL A 137 4.63 6.17 10.53
N HIS A 138 4.84 5.75 11.78
CA HIS A 138 3.77 5.47 12.74
C HIS A 138 3.58 6.59 13.76
N SER A 139 4.62 7.39 14.04
CA SER A 139 4.58 8.55 14.92
C SER A 139 5.62 9.58 14.48
N PHE A 140 5.29 10.86 14.65
CA PHE A 140 6.18 11.98 14.37
C PHE A 140 6.90 12.51 15.62
N ASP A 141 6.66 12.00 16.82
CA ASP A 141 7.18 12.54 18.08
C ASP A 141 8.70 12.66 18.12
N HIS A 142 9.40 11.71 17.50
CA HIS A 142 10.86 11.69 17.41
C HIS A 142 11.46 12.75 16.47
N LEU A 143 10.61 13.46 15.69
CA LEU A 143 11.01 14.50 14.74
C LEU A 143 11.01 15.91 15.34
N LYS A 144 10.65 16.05 16.61
CA LYS A 144 10.63 17.38 17.27
C LYS A 144 11.98 18.07 17.13
N ASN A 145 11.97 19.29 16.60
CA ASN A 145 13.15 20.13 16.33
C ASN A 145 14.19 19.48 15.37
N LYS A 146 13.81 18.51 14.57
CA LYS A 146 14.68 17.88 13.55
C LYS A 146 14.57 18.60 12.21
N ARG A 147 15.68 18.56 11.44
CA ARG A 147 15.68 19.01 10.05
C ARG A 147 15.10 17.92 9.17
N VAL A 148 14.04 18.23 8.44
CA VAL A 148 13.30 17.23 7.69
C VAL A 148 13.12 17.66 6.24
N ALA A 149 13.46 16.78 5.30
CA ALA A 149 13.18 16.93 3.88
C ALA A 149 12.06 15.93 3.48
N ILE A 150 10.98 16.43 2.87
CA ILE A 150 9.82 15.64 2.45
C ILE A 150 9.72 15.70 0.94
N PHE A 151 9.77 14.55 0.29
CA PHE A 151 9.65 14.43 -1.16
C PHE A 151 8.28 13.89 -1.56
N GLY A 152 7.49 14.72 -2.25
CA GLY A 152 6.16 14.34 -2.72
C GLY A 152 5.29 15.55 -3.03
N GLY A 153 4.09 15.30 -3.54
CA GLY A 153 3.13 16.36 -3.88
C GLY A 153 1.69 15.86 -3.93
N GLY A 154 1.42 14.69 -3.36
CA GLY A 154 0.07 14.17 -3.11
C GLY A 154 -0.36 14.47 -1.68
N ASP A 155 -1.62 14.11 -1.33
CA ASP A 155 -2.22 14.38 -0.02
C ASP A 155 -1.33 13.89 1.13
N SER A 156 -0.77 12.67 1.05
CA SER A 156 0.11 12.14 2.10
C SER A 156 1.35 13.02 2.37
N ALA A 157 1.96 13.57 1.32
CA ALA A 157 3.12 14.46 1.48
C ALA A 157 2.72 15.77 2.15
N LEU A 158 1.56 16.31 1.80
CA LEU A 158 1.02 17.54 2.38
C LEU A 158 0.58 17.34 3.84
N ASP A 159 -0.07 16.22 4.15
CA ASP A 159 -0.45 15.86 5.51
C ASP A 159 0.80 15.73 6.41
N TRP A 160 1.83 15.02 5.95
CA TRP A 160 3.08 14.88 6.71
C TRP A 160 3.81 16.22 6.86
N ALA A 161 3.83 17.04 5.82
CA ALA A 161 4.43 18.37 5.90
C ALA A 161 3.72 19.24 6.95
N LYS A 162 2.40 19.17 7.03
CA LYS A 162 1.60 19.87 8.04
C LYS A 162 1.93 19.38 9.45
N GLU A 163 1.85 18.06 9.70
CA GLU A 163 2.09 17.48 11.02
C GLU A 163 3.53 17.75 11.52
N ILE A 164 4.53 17.57 10.63
CA ILE A 164 5.94 17.75 11.00
C ILE A 164 6.26 19.24 11.21
N SER A 165 5.72 20.15 10.39
CA SER A 165 5.94 21.59 10.58
C SER A 165 5.30 22.18 11.83
N ALA A 166 4.37 21.47 12.47
CA ALA A 166 3.81 21.83 13.76
C ALA A 166 4.78 21.56 14.93
N ILE A 167 5.77 20.68 14.75
CA ILE A 167 6.72 20.26 15.79
C ILE A 167 8.19 20.51 15.45
N SER A 168 8.48 20.99 14.24
CA SER A 168 9.83 21.35 13.79
C SER A 168 9.80 22.61 12.93
N ASP A 169 10.78 23.49 13.14
CA ASP A 169 10.94 24.76 12.41
C ASP A 169 11.79 24.64 11.13
N ASN A 170 12.34 23.46 10.85
CA ASN A 170 13.21 23.24 9.67
C ASN A 170 12.69 22.10 8.81
N VAL A 171 11.58 22.36 8.13
CA VAL A 171 10.90 21.40 7.26
C VAL A 171 10.91 21.90 5.83
N HIS A 172 11.36 21.06 4.91
CA HIS A 172 11.41 21.31 3.49
C HIS A 172 10.48 20.34 2.76
N LEU A 173 9.58 20.86 1.93
CA LEU A 173 8.71 20.09 1.04
C LEU A 173 9.18 20.26 -0.40
N ILE A 174 9.55 19.15 -1.04
CA ILE A 174 10.14 19.14 -2.38
C ILE A 174 9.19 18.41 -3.33
N HIS A 175 8.82 19.06 -4.43
CA HIS A 175 7.96 18.47 -5.45
C HIS A 175 8.46 18.81 -6.86
N ARG A 176 8.37 17.81 -7.77
CA ARG A 176 8.89 17.90 -9.15
C ARG A 176 8.07 18.75 -10.12
N ARG A 177 6.88 19.17 -9.73
CA ARG A 177 5.97 20.00 -10.54
C ARG A 177 5.71 21.33 -9.86
N LEU A 178 5.24 22.30 -10.62
CA LEU A 178 4.84 23.61 -10.09
C LEU A 178 3.58 23.53 -9.22
N GLU A 179 2.73 22.53 -9.46
CA GLU A 179 1.45 22.34 -8.75
C GLU A 179 1.45 21.01 -8.00
N PHE A 180 0.89 21.03 -6.80
CA PHE A 180 0.64 19.81 -6.03
C PHE A 180 -0.55 19.05 -6.63
N ARG A 181 -0.52 17.73 -6.52
CA ARG A 181 -1.66 16.86 -6.83
C ARG A 181 -2.65 16.80 -5.65
N GLY A 182 -2.14 16.89 -4.43
CA GLY A 182 -2.92 16.96 -3.21
C GLY A 182 -3.50 18.37 -2.99
N ASN A 183 -4.39 18.51 -2.01
CA ASN A 183 -5.03 19.79 -1.71
C ASN A 183 -4.04 20.76 -1.03
N PRO A 184 -3.63 21.88 -1.68
CA PRO A 184 -2.66 22.81 -1.11
C PRO A 184 -3.17 23.57 0.12
N GLU A 185 -4.48 23.62 0.37
CA GLU A 185 -5.05 24.21 1.58
C GLU A 185 -4.60 23.49 2.85
N THR A 186 -4.19 22.22 2.74
CA THR A 186 -3.65 21.41 3.85
C THR A 186 -2.45 22.08 4.53
N ILE A 187 -1.59 22.74 3.75
CA ILE A 187 -0.33 23.36 4.23
C ILE A 187 -0.37 24.89 4.29
N LYS A 188 -1.51 25.51 4.05
CA LYS A 188 -1.70 26.97 3.96
C LYS A 188 -1.20 27.71 5.21
N ASP A 189 -1.44 27.15 6.39
CA ASP A 189 -1.10 27.78 7.67
C ASP A 189 0.26 27.36 8.23
N CYS A 190 1.05 26.58 7.46
CA CYS A 190 2.36 26.08 7.88
C CYS A 190 3.44 27.16 7.72
N LYS A 191 3.64 28.01 8.74
CA LYS A 191 4.54 29.16 8.68
C LYS A 191 6.02 28.82 8.50
N ASN A 192 6.45 27.64 8.98
CA ASN A 192 7.85 27.22 8.99
C ASN A 192 8.20 26.23 7.87
N LEU A 193 7.25 25.97 6.96
CA LEU A 193 7.42 25.06 5.85
C LEU A 193 8.10 25.77 4.67
N LYS A 194 9.26 25.28 4.23
CA LYS A 194 9.95 25.76 3.03
C LYS A 194 9.59 24.87 1.83
N ILE A 195 9.02 25.47 0.82
CA ILE A 195 8.51 24.76 -0.38
C ILE A 195 9.47 24.96 -1.55
N HIS A 196 9.87 23.84 -2.19
CA HIS A 196 10.74 23.83 -3.36
C HIS A 196 10.00 23.23 -4.57
N LEU A 197 9.68 24.08 -5.54
CA LEU A 197 8.99 23.72 -6.78
C LEU A 197 9.67 24.37 -7.99
N PRO A 198 9.85 23.73 -9.12
CA PRO A 198 9.84 22.30 -9.35
C PRO A 198 11.25 21.70 -9.12
N TYR A 199 11.43 20.86 -8.15
CA TYR A 199 12.74 20.26 -7.83
C TYR A 199 12.63 18.74 -7.70
N VAL A 200 13.73 18.06 -8.03
CA VAL A 200 13.93 16.61 -7.89
C VAL A 200 15.17 16.32 -7.06
N PRO A 201 15.28 15.17 -6.38
CA PRO A 201 16.51 14.79 -5.70
C PRO A 201 17.62 14.54 -6.74
N ALA A 202 18.84 14.94 -6.43
CA ALA A 202 20.03 14.73 -7.27
C ALA A 202 21.05 13.83 -6.59
N SER A 203 21.33 14.04 -5.31
CA SER A 203 22.27 13.22 -4.53
C SER A 203 22.02 13.39 -3.03
N ILE A 204 22.64 12.52 -2.23
CA ILE A 204 22.69 12.63 -0.77
C ILE A 204 24.12 12.57 -0.29
N THR A 205 24.41 13.19 0.86
CA THR A 205 25.68 13.01 1.57
C THR A 205 25.44 12.01 2.70
N VAL A 206 26.18 10.90 2.68
CA VAL A 206 26.03 9.83 3.69
C VAL A 206 27.17 9.88 4.68
N LYS A 207 26.86 9.78 5.97
CA LYS A 207 27.81 9.62 7.06
C LYS A 207 27.23 8.65 8.09
N ASP A 208 28.03 7.65 8.48
CA ASP A 208 27.67 6.67 9.52
C ASP A 208 26.29 6.01 9.30
N GLY A 209 25.97 5.62 8.04
CA GLY A 209 24.69 5.01 7.69
C GLY A 209 23.48 5.94 7.70
N LYS A 210 23.71 7.27 7.65
CA LYS A 210 22.67 8.30 7.63
C LYS A 210 22.90 9.33 6.54
N ALA A 211 21.84 9.74 5.88
CA ALA A 211 21.86 10.93 5.03
C ALA A 211 21.92 12.17 5.91
N THR A 212 22.97 12.99 5.75
CA THR A 212 23.17 14.24 6.50
C THR A 212 22.74 15.47 5.73
N SER A 213 22.66 15.34 4.41
CA SER A 213 22.12 16.37 3.51
C SER A 213 21.54 15.73 2.25
N VAL A 214 20.65 16.44 1.58
CA VAL A 214 20.16 16.11 0.25
C VAL A 214 20.38 17.29 -0.68
N THR A 215 20.95 17.03 -1.86
CA THR A 215 21.03 18.01 -2.95
C THR A 215 19.85 17.81 -3.88
N ILE A 216 19.12 18.88 -4.13
CA ILE A 216 17.99 18.91 -5.05
C ILE A 216 18.34 19.72 -6.28
N LYS A 217 17.85 19.30 -7.45
CA LYS A 217 18.04 19.97 -8.74
C LYS A 217 16.72 20.51 -9.23
N LYS A 218 16.70 21.76 -9.69
CA LYS A 218 15.53 22.34 -10.33
C LYS A 218 15.31 21.71 -11.69
N VAL A 219 14.08 21.33 -11.96
CA VAL A 219 13.70 20.70 -13.24
C VAL A 219 14.04 21.61 -14.41
N ASP A 220 14.60 21.00 -15.48
CA ASP A 220 15.02 21.69 -16.72
C ASP A 220 16.09 22.78 -16.55
N THR A 221 16.82 22.79 -15.44
CA THR A 221 17.94 23.71 -15.19
C THR A 221 19.12 22.99 -14.55
N GLU A 222 20.26 23.70 -14.39
CA GLU A 222 21.43 23.22 -13.64
C GLU A 222 21.48 23.79 -12.21
N GLU A 223 20.43 24.44 -11.75
CA GLU A 223 20.34 25.01 -10.40
C GLU A 223 20.27 23.90 -9.36
N LEU A 224 21.20 23.93 -8.40
CA LEU A 224 21.30 22.97 -7.30
C LEU A 224 21.14 23.69 -5.96
N ILE A 225 20.45 23.05 -5.04
CA ILE A 225 20.31 23.49 -3.63
C ILE A 225 20.64 22.28 -2.74
N THR A 226 21.54 22.48 -1.78
CA THR A 226 21.83 21.48 -0.75
C THR A 226 21.09 21.82 0.53
N ILE A 227 20.36 20.85 1.07
CA ILE A 227 19.52 20.95 2.27
C ILE A 227 20.11 20.01 3.32
N ASP A 228 20.57 20.53 4.43
CA ASP A 228 20.96 19.73 5.59
C ASP A 228 19.72 19.05 6.17
N THR A 229 19.81 17.77 6.48
CA THR A 229 18.67 17.00 6.97
C THR A 229 19.07 15.97 8.01
N ASP A 230 18.16 15.70 8.96
CA ASP A 230 18.27 14.60 9.90
C ASP A 230 17.40 13.43 9.47
N PHE A 231 16.33 13.70 8.69
CA PHE A 231 15.42 12.69 8.12
C PHE A 231 14.94 13.09 6.73
N ILE A 232 14.84 12.11 5.85
CA ILE A 232 14.27 12.26 4.52
C ILE A 232 13.02 11.39 4.44
N PHE A 233 11.87 12.00 4.13
CA PHE A 233 10.60 11.31 3.91
C PHE A 233 10.27 11.25 2.43
N VAL A 234 9.91 10.05 1.93
CA VAL A 234 9.64 9.82 0.51
C VAL A 234 8.19 9.41 0.32
N ASN A 235 7.37 10.34 -0.18
CA ASN A 235 5.94 10.16 -0.43
C ASN A 235 5.62 10.13 -1.94
N TYR A 236 6.36 9.31 -2.69
CA TYR A 236 6.15 9.15 -4.14
C TYR A 236 5.03 8.18 -4.49
N GLY A 237 4.37 7.61 -3.46
CA GLY A 237 3.45 6.49 -3.59
C GLY A 237 4.21 5.18 -3.80
N ASN A 238 3.46 4.12 -4.01
CA ASN A 238 4.00 2.78 -4.07
C ASN A 238 4.02 2.25 -5.50
N ILE A 239 4.94 1.33 -5.78
CA ILE A 239 4.95 0.53 -6.98
C ILE A 239 4.23 -0.77 -6.66
N ALA A 240 3.17 -1.07 -7.39
CA ALA A 240 2.54 -2.38 -7.32
C ALA A 240 3.52 -3.43 -7.87
N SER A 241 3.95 -4.37 -7.04
CA SER A 241 4.76 -5.50 -7.46
C SER A 241 3.86 -6.72 -7.66
N LEU A 242 3.13 -6.76 -8.77
CA LEU A 242 2.34 -7.91 -9.21
C LEU A 242 3.07 -8.72 -10.29
N SER A 243 4.36 -8.46 -10.49
CA SER A 243 5.17 -9.07 -11.56
C SER A 243 5.36 -10.59 -11.42
N SER A 244 5.04 -11.15 -10.25
CA SER A 244 5.08 -12.60 -10.02
C SER A 244 3.81 -13.35 -10.45
N PHE A 245 2.75 -12.64 -10.86
CA PHE A 245 1.51 -13.28 -11.29
C PHE A 245 1.53 -13.54 -12.81
N PRO A 246 1.27 -14.78 -13.25
CA PRO A 246 1.33 -15.16 -14.66
C PRO A 246 0.08 -14.75 -15.45
N PHE A 247 -0.62 -13.71 -15.00
CA PHE A 247 -1.91 -13.29 -15.54
C PHE A 247 -1.82 -12.02 -16.37
N LYS A 248 -2.84 -11.80 -17.22
CA LYS A 248 -2.92 -10.59 -18.05
C LYS A 248 -3.02 -9.33 -17.19
N MET A 249 -2.17 -8.36 -17.52
CA MET A 249 -2.11 -7.08 -16.83
C MET A 249 -2.52 -5.93 -17.76
N ILE A 250 -3.21 -4.94 -17.18
CA ILE A 250 -3.50 -3.65 -17.81
C ILE A 250 -3.07 -2.56 -16.81
N ASN A 251 -2.16 -1.67 -17.23
CA ASN A 251 -1.63 -0.58 -16.39
C ASN A 251 -1.09 -1.06 -15.03
N ALA A 252 -0.35 -2.19 -15.03
CA ALA A 252 0.21 -2.83 -13.84
C ALA A 252 -0.82 -3.42 -12.84
N PHE A 253 -2.07 -3.66 -13.27
CA PHE A 253 -3.13 -4.30 -12.50
C PHE A 253 -3.69 -5.52 -13.23
N LEU A 254 -4.29 -6.45 -12.50
CA LEU A 254 -4.88 -7.65 -13.09
C LEU A 254 -6.12 -7.28 -13.92
N ALA A 255 -6.08 -7.63 -15.19
CA ALA A 255 -7.24 -7.53 -16.06
C ALA A 255 -8.30 -8.55 -15.64
N VAL A 256 -9.52 -8.10 -15.39
CA VAL A 256 -10.64 -8.97 -15.04
C VAL A 256 -11.81 -8.75 -16.01
N ASP A 257 -12.62 -9.78 -16.16
CA ASP A 257 -13.90 -9.67 -16.85
C ASP A 257 -14.97 -8.98 -15.99
N GLU A 258 -16.21 -8.90 -16.51
CA GLU A 258 -17.34 -8.33 -15.79
C GLU A 258 -17.67 -9.05 -14.47
N ASN A 259 -17.24 -10.29 -14.31
CA ASN A 259 -17.47 -11.15 -13.13
C ASN A 259 -16.25 -11.23 -12.20
N ASN A 260 -15.25 -10.38 -12.37
CA ASN A 260 -13.99 -10.39 -11.62
C ASN A 260 -13.14 -11.65 -11.84
N ASN A 261 -13.39 -12.43 -12.91
CA ASN A 261 -12.52 -13.54 -13.28
C ASN A 261 -11.24 -13.01 -13.93
N VAL A 262 -10.12 -13.56 -13.51
CA VAL A 262 -8.80 -13.42 -14.17
C VAL A 262 -8.62 -14.57 -15.16
N GLU A 263 -8.89 -15.78 -14.70
CA GLU A 263 -8.91 -17.06 -15.44
C GLU A 263 -9.87 -18.03 -14.74
N ASP A 264 -10.01 -19.26 -15.24
CA ASP A 264 -10.83 -20.31 -14.63
C ASP A 264 -10.43 -20.55 -13.17
N ASN A 265 -11.40 -20.42 -12.25
CA ASN A 265 -11.20 -20.54 -10.80
C ASN A 265 -10.24 -19.53 -10.14
N VAL A 266 -9.82 -18.50 -10.89
CA VAL A 266 -8.96 -17.41 -10.39
C VAL A 266 -9.72 -16.10 -10.49
N PHE A 267 -9.92 -15.45 -9.34
CA PHE A 267 -10.66 -14.20 -9.22
C PHE A 267 -9.76 -13.12 -8.64
N ALA A 268 -10.03 -11.86 -8.98
CA ALA A 268 -9.37 -10.73 -8.35
C ALA A 268 -10.39 -9.72 -7.83
N ILE A 269 -10.15 -9.17 -6.63
CA ILE A 269 -11.03 -8.24 -5.93
C ILE A 269 -10.24 -7.09 -5.28
N GLY A 270 -10.86 -5.92 -5.18
CA GLY A 270 -10.24 -4.72 -4.60
C GLY A 270 -9.30 -4.00 -5.59
N ASP A 271 -8.33 -3.28 -5.06
CA ASP A 271 -7.50 -2.36 -5.86
C ASP A 271 -6.57 -3.07 -6.88
N VAL A 272 -6.39 -4.38 -6.76
CA VAL A 272 -5.61 -5.18 -7.69
C VAL A 272 -6.25 -5.30 -9.07
N CYS A 273 -7.58 -5.13 -9.17
CA CYS A 273 -8.35 -5.29 -10.40
C CYS A 273 -8.21 -4.09 -11.34
N GLN A 274 -8.30 -4.39 -12.65
CA GLN A 274 -8.45 -3.38 -13.70
C GLN A 274 -9.55 -3.79 -14.67
N TYR A 275 -10.56 -2.94 -14.76
CA TYR A 275 -11.64 -2.96 -15.72
C TYR A 275 -12.06 -1.52 -16.06
N GLU A 276 -12.95 -1.31 -17.02
CA GLU A 276 -13.43 0.01 -17.40
C GLU A 276 -14.13 0.73 -16.23
N ASN A 277 -13.80 2.00 -16.01
CA ASN A 277 -14.31 2.84 -14.92
C ASN A 277 -14.02 2.33 -13.49
N LYS A 278 -12.98 1.49 -13.31
CA LYS A 278 -12.54 1.04 -11.98
C LYS A 278 -12.20 2.22 -11.07
N THR A 279 -12.85 2.26 -9.91
CA THR A 279 -12.50 3.17 -8.80
C THR A 279 -11.87 2.40 -7.66
N ARG A 280 -10.74 2.91 -7.14
CA ARG A 280 -9.99 2.27 -6.06
C ARG A 280 -10.42 2.87 -4.71
N ARG A 281 -11.46 2.26 -4.14
CA ARG A 281 -12.04 2.58 -2.84
C ARG A 281 -12.51 1.29 -2.15
N ILE A 282 -12.81 1.38 -0.86
CA ILE A 282 -13.24 0.23 -0.08
C ILE A 282 -14.61 -0.28 -0.54
N ALA A 283 -15.61 0.59 -0.66
CA ALA A 283 -16.96 0.17 -1.02
C ALA A 283 -17.08 -0.57 -2.36
N PRO A 284 -16.45 -0.13 -3.47
CA PRO A 284 -16.40 -0.93 -4.69
C PRO A 284 -15.73 -2.29 -4.49
N GLY A 285 -14.63 -2.36 -3.72
CA GLY A 285 -13.96 -3.61 -3.43
C GLY A 285 -14.81 -4.60 -2.63
N LEU A 286 -15.63 -4.12 -1.68
CA LEU A 286 -16.59 -4.95 -0.95
C LEU A 286 -17.66 -5.53 -1.89
N LYS A 287 -18.18 -4.73 -2.83
CA LYS A 287 -19.14 -5.19 -3.84
C LYS A 287 -18.54 -6.24 -4.78
N GLU A 288 -17.28 -6.09 -5.16
CA GLU A 288 -16.56 -7.10 -5.94
C GLU A 288 -16.41 -8.41 -5.16
N ALA A 289 -16.09 -8.31 -3.87
CA ALA A 289 -16.02 -9.47 -2.97
C ALA A 289 -17.37 -10.18 -2.86
N ASP A 290 -18.47 -9.44 -2.69
CA ASP A 290 -19.81 -10.00 -2.67
C ASP A 290 -20.13 -10.74 -3.96
N LYS A 291 -19.88 -10.10 -5.10
CA LYS A 291 -20.14 -10.67 -6.43
C LYS A 291 -19.38 -11.97 -6.67
N VAL A 292 -18.08 -11.99 -6.37
CA VAL A 292 -17.24 -13.19 -6.50
C VAL A 292 -17.71 -14.27 -5.53
N PHE A 293 -18.07 -13.89 -4.30
CA PHE A 293 -18.54 -14.84 -3.31
C PHE A 293 -19.81 -15.57 -3.77
N GLU A 294 -20.81 -14.85 -4.28
CA GLU A 294 -22.04 -15.45 -4.82
C GLU A 294 -21.77 -16.41 -5.98
N GLN A 295 -20.78 -16.11 -6.84
CA GLN A 295 -20.39 -17.01 -7.94
C GLN A 295 -19.77 -18.32 -7.45
N ILE A 296 -19.04 -18.30 -6.33
CA ILE A 296 -18.30 -19.49 -5.87
C ILE A 296 -19.17 -20.42 -5.02
N ILE A 297 -20.28 -19.94 -4.46
CA ILE A 297 -21.21 -20.72 -3.64
C ILE A 297 -22.45 -21.20 -4.42
N GLY A 298 -22.78 -20.57 -5.56
CA GLY A 298 -23.90 -20.94 -6.44
C GLY A 298 -23.54 -22.05 -7.36
#